data_3a405d8b18b6ea439a6c9541f831d0d5
#
_entry.id   3a405d8b18b6ea439a6c9541f831d0d5
#
_cell.length_a   1.000
_cell.length_b   1.000
_cell.length_c   1.000
_cell.angle_alpha   90.00
_cell.angle_beta   90.00
_cell.angle_gamma   90.00
#
_symmetry.space_group_name_H-M   'P 1'
#
loop_
_entity.id
_entity.type
_entity.pdbx_description
1 polymer ?
#
loop_
_entity_poly.entity_id
_entity_poly.type
_entity_poly.pdbx_seq_one_letter_code
_entity_poly.pdbx_strand_id
1 'polypeptide(L)'
;MSDEWMQAWQPTIDVVGRDFSGGLESTAIDTIELGAVRKFLEAVELDCPLHYDAEVAKAHGYRNVLAPISGVSQTWLDAALWRPGLGSRYPSNHPHVDVPRERVTEAPSPPTPPTTVGFATDVEIEYFEPPVVGDRLTVRGRKLVSCTPRETRVGRGAFMVWEREVINQDGARVALIRNGGYSYVPFESSDEASSPRPPRPPAP
;
A
#
# COMPACT_ATOMS: atom_id res chain seq x y z
N MET A 1 -5.08 -7.94 -35.33
CA MET A 1 -5.91 -8.07 -34.11
C MET A 1 -5.12 -8.03 -32.80
N SER A 2 -3.77 -7.80 -32.81
CA SER A 2 -2.96 -7.86 -31.57
C SER A 2 -2.88 -6.55 -30.77
N ASP A 3 -3.22 -5.42 -31.32
CA ASP A 3 -2.91 -4.12 -30.71
C ASP A 3 -4.11 -3.36 -30.11
N GLU A 4 -5.33 -3.80 -30.38
CA GLU A 4 -6.55 -3.10 -29.93
C GLU A 4 -6.68 -3.06 -28.40
N TRP A 5 -6.34 -4.13 -27.69
CA TRP A 5 -6.34 -4.15 -26.24
C TRP A 5 -5.28 -3.24 -25.62
N MET A 6 -4.11 -3.08 -26.28
CA MET A 6 -3.09 -2.11 -25.85
C MET A 6 -3.55 -0.68 -26.07
N GLN A 7 -4.22 -0.41 -27.20
CA GLN A 7 -4.78 0.92 -27.49
C GLN A 7 -5.85 1.34 -26.47
N ALA A 8 -6.59 0.38 -25.89
CA ALA A 8 -7.54 0.67 -24.83
C ALA A 8 -6.90 1.33 -23.59
N TRP A 9 -5.59 1.15 -23.38
CA TRP A 9 -4.84 1.77 -22.29
C TRP A 9 -4.32 3.18 -22.63
N GLN A 10 -4.44 3.65 -23.89
CA GLN A 10 -3.92 4.94 -24.29
C GLN A 10 -4.48 6.10 -23.42
N PRO A 11 -5.77 6.16 -23.08
CA PRO A 11 -6.28 7.20 -22.20
C PRO A 11 -5.63 7.22 -20.80
N THR A 12 -5.20 6.05 -20.28
CA THR A 12 -4.46 5.94 -19.02
C THR A 12 -3.03 6.43 -19.19
N ILE A 13 -2.38 6.11 -20.32
CA ILE A 13 -1.02 6.55 -20.63
C ILE A 13 -0.97 8.06 -20.76
N ASP A 14 -1.96 8.68 -21.40
CA ASP A 14 -2.03 10.12 -21.63
C ASP A 14 -2.14 10.94 -20.34
N VAL A 15 -2.55 10.33 -19.24
CA VAL A 15 -2.66 10.98 -17.93
C VAL A 15 -1.53 10.60 -16.96
N VAL A 16 -0.50 9.92 -17.43
CA VAL A 16 0.74 9.68 -16.66
C VAL A 16 1.34 11.03 -16.24
N GLY A 17 1.79 11.10 -15.00
CA GLY A 17 2.27 12.33 -14.37
C GLY A 17 1.20 13.11 -13.60
N ARG A 18 -0.07 12.80 -13.78
CA ARG A 18 -1.19 13.45 -13.08
C ARG A 18 -1.38 12.88 -11.68
N ASP A 19 -1.73 13.76 -10.74
CA ASP A 19 -2.16 13.40 -9.39
C ASP A 19 -3.68 13.10 -9.37
N PHE A 20 -4.01 11.95 -8.80
CA PHE A 20 -5.36 11.43 -8.63
C PHE A 20 -5.78 11.37 -7.15
N SER A 21 -5.11 12.11 -6.27
CA SER A 21 -5.53 12.22 -4.87
C SER A 21 -6.79 13.08 -4.70
N GLY A 22 -7.09 13.96 -5.66
CA GLY A 22 -8.15 14.96 -5.51
C GLY A 22 -7.85 15.97 -4.40
N GLY A 23 -6.59 16.09 -3.96
CA GLY A 23 -6.19 16.90 -2.82
C GLY A 23 -6.45 16.22 -1.47
N LEU A 24 -6.88 14.95 -1.47
CA LEU A 24 -7.11 14.20 -0.24
C LEU A 24 -5.76 13.83 0.40
N GLU A 25 -5.70 14.02 1.71
CA GLU A 25 -4.60 13.63 2.57
C GLU A 25 -5.10 12.69 3.66
N SER A 26 -4.26 11.77 4.09
CA SER A 26 -4.56 10.86 5.18
C SER A 26 -3.52 11.02 6.28
N THR A 27 -3.95 11.57 7.42
CA THR A 27 -3.10 11.77 8.60
C THR A 27 -3.35 10.66 9.61
N ALA A 28 -2.28 10.08 10.14
CA ALA A 28 -2.34 9.12 11.23
C ALA A 28 -3.09 9.72 12.43
N ILE A 29 -3.95 8.94 13.08
CA ILE A 29 -4.72 9.42 14.23
C ILE A 29 -3.78 9.68 15.40
N ASP A 30 -2.85 8.77 15.62
CA ASP A 30 -1.90 8.84 16.72
C ASP A 30 -0.51 9.23 16.22
N THR A 31 0.32 9.71 17.12
CA THR A 31 1.75 9.86 16.89
C THR A 31 2.43 8.49 16.96
N ILE A 32 3.65 8.40 16.41
CA ILE A 32 4.50 7.22 16.58
C ILE A 32 4.84 7.07 18.07
N GLU A 33 4.34 6.00 18.68
CA GLU A 33 4.55 5.73 20.09
C GLU A 33 5.74 4.81 20.31
N LEU A 34 6.48 5.03 21.41
CA LEU A 34 7.62 4.19 21.79
C LEU A 34 7.22 2.71 21.97
N GLY A 35 6.00 2.45 22.49
CA GLY A 35 5.47 1.10 22.64
C GLY A 35 5.27 0.40 21.31
N ALA A 36 4.81 1.12 20.28
CA ALA A 36 4.66 0.58 18.93
C ALA A 36 6.02 0.27 18.29
N VAL A 37 7.01 1.16 18.48
CA VAL A 37 8.39 0.95 18.02
C VAL A 37 8.97 -0.32 18.65
N ARG A 38 8.84 -0.49 19.97
CA ARG A 38 9.34 -1.69 20.67
C ARG A 38 8.70 -2.97 20.17
N LYS A 39 7.38 -2.99 19.95
CA LYS A 39 6.68 -4.16 19.39
C LYS A 39 7.16 -4.52 17.98
N PHE A 40 7.44 -3.49 17.16
CA PHE A 40 7.97 -3.72 15.81
C PHE A 40 9.36 -4.33 15.87
N LEU A 41 10.22 -3.83 16.76
CA LEU A 41 11.60 -4.29 16.92
C LEU A 41 11.68 -5.70 17.52
N GLU A 42 10.78 -6.05 18.42
CA GLU A 42 10.71 -7.38 19.02
C GLU A 42 10.53 -8.48 17.96
N ALA A 43 9.66 -8.22 16.96
CA ALA A 43 9.39 -9.18 15.89
C ALA A 43 10.61 -9.43 14.96
N VAL A 44 11.53 -8.47 14.86
CA VAL A 44 12.71 -8.56 13.99
C VAL A 44 14.03 -8.66 14.77
N GLU A 45 13.95 -8.69 16.11
CA GLU A 45 15.10 -8.79 17.04
C GLU A 45 16.21 -7.78 16.73
N LEU A 46 15.81 -6.54 16.34
CA LEU A 46 16.76 -5.50 15.96
C LEU A 46 17.38 -4.85 17.20
N ASP A 47 18.65 -5.13 17.45
CA ASP A 47 19.45 -4.58 18.56
C ASP A 47 20.24 -3.35 18.08
N CYS A 48 19.57 -2.21 17.95
CA CYS A 48 20.20 -0.94 17.62
C CYS A 48 19.79 0.14 18.64
N PRO A 49 20.71 0.70 19.44
CA PRO A 49 20.40 1.67 20.51
C PRO A 49 19.62 2.91 20.05
N LEU A 50 19.74 3.31 18.78
CA LEU A 50 19.00 4.45 18.20
C LEU A 50 17.48 4.29 18.28
N HIS A 51 17.00 3.06 18.39
CA HIS A 51 15.58 2.73 18.48
C HIS A 51 15.08 2.54 19.91
N TYR A 52 15.95 2.64 20.91
CA TYR A 52 15.61 2.38 22.32
C TYR A 52 15.93 3.54 23.26
N ASP A 53 16.98 4.31 22.95
CA ASP A 53 17.54 5.34 23.81
C ASP A 53 17.53 6.70 23.11
N ALA A 54 16.78 7.65 23.69
CA ALA A 54 16.66 8.99 23.13
C ALA A 54 17.97 9.80 23.20
N GLU A 55 18.78 9.57 24.23
CA GLU A 55 20.05 10.31 24.40
C GLU A 55 21.09 9.81 23.38
N VAL A 56 21.11 8.51 23.14
CA VAL A 56 21.93 7.92 22.07
C VAL A 56 21.48 8.45 20.71
N ALA A 57 20.18 8.45 20.43
CA ALA A 57 19.65 8.97 19.18
C ALA A 57 20.01 10.45 18.97
N LYS A 58 19.85 11.29 19.99
CA LYS A 58 20.21 12.72 19.95
C LYS A 58 21.71 12.92 19.76
N ALA A 59 22.54 12.13 20.41
CA ALA A 59 24.00 12.20 20.24
C ALA A 59 24.44 11.90 18.80
N HIS A 60 23.61 11.17 18.04
CA HIS A 60 23.81 10.91 16.62
C HIS A 60 23.07 11.91 15.70
N GLY A 61 22.50 12.98 16.25
CA GLY A 61 21.87 14.05 15.49
C GLY A 61 20.39 13.85 15.17
N TYR A 62 19.74 12.84 15.72
CA TYR A 62 18.31 12.60 15.53
C TYR A 62 17.47 13.36 16.56
N ARG A 63 16.24 13.71 16.20
CA ARG A 63 15.32 14.49 17.04
C ARG A 63 14.85 13.74 18.28
N ASN A 64 14.68 12.43 18.17
CA ASN A 64 14.21 11.52 19.23
C ASN A 64 14.58 10.08 18.86
N VAL A 65 14.10 9.10 19.64
CA VAL A 65 14.17 7.67 19.32
C VAL A 65 13.68 7.43 17.89
N LEU A 66 14.50 6.78 17.08
CA LEU A 66 14.14 6.46 15.71
C LEU A 66 13.02 5.41 15.66
N ALA A 67 12.02 5.65 14.85
CA ALA A 67 11.12 4.59 14.40
C ALA A 67 11.77 3.86 13.21
N PRO A 68 11.71 2.52 13.15
CA PRO A 68 12.22 1.77 12.01
C PRO A 68 11.65 2.27 10.69
N ILE A 69 12.52 2.64 9.76
CA ILE A 69 12.11 3.22 8.47
C ILE A 69 11.25 2.26 7.64
N SER A 70 11.46 0.95 7.78
CA SER A 70 10.66 -0.07 7.11
C SER A 70 9.18 -0.07 7.50
N GLY A 71 8.82 0.51 8.65
CA GLY A 71 7.43 0.68 9.08
C GLY A 71 6.70 1.86 8.44
N VAL A 72 7.40 2.75 7.70
CA VAL A 72 6.83 3.99 7.18
C VAL A 72 5.74 3.76 6.12
N SER A 73 5.78 2.64 5.42
CA SER A 73 4.80 2.35 4.36
C SER A 73 3.42 1.93 4.87
N GLN A 74 3.35 1.42 6.10
CA GLN A 74 2.12 0.90 6.71
C GLN A 74 2.05 1.17 8.21
N THR A 75 2.98 0.65 9.01
CA THR A 75 2.90 0.58 10.48
C THR A 75 2.70 1.95 11.14
N TRP A 76 3.37 2.99 10.64
CA TRP A 76 3.31 4.33 11.22
C TRP A 76 2.20 5.21 10.62
N LEU A 77 1.47 4.70 9.60
CA LEU A 77 0.43 5.43 8.89
C LEU A 77 -0.98 4.98 9.23
N ASP A 78 -1.15 3.71 9.60
CA ASP A 78 -2.44 3.05 9.65
C ASP A 78 -3.08 3.05 11.03
N ALA A 79 -3.10 4.17 11.71
CA ALA A 79 -4.01 4.29 12.83
C ALA A 79 -5.45 4.46 12.33
N ALA A 80 -6.30 3.53 12.74
CA ALA A 80 -7.77 3.58 12.64
C ALA A 80 -8.38 3.50 11.23
N LEU A 81 -8.18 2.41 10.59
CA LEU A 81 -9.10 1.95 9.53
C LEU A 81 -10.53 1.69 10.07
N TRP A 82 -10.69 1.62 11.39
CA TRP A 82 -11.98 1.57 12.09
C TRP A 82 -11.91 2.40 13.38
N ARG A 83 -13.01 3.05 13.72
CA ARG A 83 -13.20 3.80 14.96
C ARG A 83 -14.66 3.69 15.42
N PRO A 84 -14.96 3.95 16.70
CA PRO A 84 -16.33 3.95 17.22
C PRO A 84 -17.25 4.84 16.36
N GLY A 85 -18.42 4.30 16.04
CA GLY A 85 -19.40 4.95 15.18
C GLY A 85 -19.33 4.58 13.69
N LEU A 86 -18.26 3.93 13.23
CA LEU A 86 -18.20 3.35 11.88
C LEU A 86 -18.85 1.97 11.86
N GLY A 87 -19.45 1.61 10.72
CA GLY A 87 -19.93 0.26 10.50
C GLY A 87 -18.80 -0.79 10.61
N SER A 88 -19.17 -2.04 10.88
CA SER A 88 -18.19 -3.13 10.97
C SER A 88 -17.42 -3.29 9.65
N ARG A 89 -16.11 -3.45 9.75
CA ARG A 89 -15.27 -3.84 8.61
C ARG A 89 -15.44 -5.30 8.22
N TYR A 90 -16.04 -6.08 9.11
CA TYR A 90 -16.32 -7.51 8.96
C TYR A 90 -17.81 -7.75 9.19
N PRO A 91 -18.69 -7.34 8.24
CA PRO A 91 -20.14 -7.39 8.43
C PRO A 91 -20.69 -8.80 8.47
N SER A 92 -19.88 -9.81 8.20
CA SER A 92 -20.22 -11.23 8.23
C SER A 92 -19.25 -12.01 9.13
N ASN A 93 -19.79 -12.88 9.97
CA ASN A 93 -19.02 -13.84 10.76
C ASN A 93 -18.56 -15.05 9.91
N HIS A 94 -18.88 -15.07 8.60
CA HIS A 94 -18.47 -16.12 7.69
C HIS A 94 -17.19 -15.73 6.96
N PRO A 95 -16.05 -16.39 7.22
CA PRO A 95 -14.75 -16.02 6.63
C PRO A 95 -14.68 -16.24 5.11
N HIS A 96 -15.70 -16.90 4.53
CA HIS A 96 -15.76 -17.25 3.10
C HIS A 96 -16.80 -16.46 2.31
N VAL A 97 -17.46 -15.48 2.92
CA VAL A 97 -18.38 -14.62 2.18
C VAL A 97 -17.64 -13.40 1.69
N ASP A 98 -17.45 -13.29 0.39
CA ASP A 98 -17.04 -12.05 -0.26
C ASP A 98 -18.15 -11.02 -0.10
N VAL A 99 -18.02 -10.20 0.94
CA VAL A 99 -18.86 -9.03 1.08
C VAL A 99 -18.30 -7.96 0.16
N PRO A 100 -19.08 -7.45 -0.80
CA PRO A 100 -18.65 -6.34 -1.65
C PRO A 100 -18.24 -5.18 -0.74
N ARG A 101 -16.98 -4.83 -0.74
CA ARG A 101 -16.48 -3.65 -0.04
C ARG A 101 -16.82 -2.46 -0.91
N GLU A 102 -17.84 -1.75 -0.54
CA GLU A 102 -18.07 -0.43 -1.09
C GLU A 102 -16.89 0.45 -0.70
N ARG A 103 -15.93 0.57 -1.62
CA ARG A 103 -14.86 1.55 -1.47
C ARG A 103 -15.45 2.90 -1.80
N VAL A 104 -15.92 3.60 -0.81
CA VAL A 104 -16.17 5.04 -0.93
C VAL A 104 -14.81 5.73 -1.03
N THR A 105 -14.23 5.71 -2.22
CA THR A 105 -13.08 6.56 -2.51
C THR A 105 -13.59 7.77 -3.26
N GLU A 106 -13.64 8.91 -2.60
CA GLU A 106 -13.93 10.21 -3.21
C GLU A 106 -12.80 10.65 -4.18
N ALA A 107 -11.68 9.96 -4.17
CA ALA A 107 -10.55 10.26 -5.04
C ALA A 107 -10.87 9.89 -6.50
N PRO A 108 -10.57 10.79 -7.44
CA PRO A 108 -10.72 10.52 -8.86
C PRO A 108 -9.88 9.31 -9.30
N SER A 109 -10.35 8.61 -10.31
CA SER A 109 -9.63 7.48 -10.90
C SER A 109 -9.20 7.80 -12.33
N PRO A 110 -8.06 7.27 -12.79
CA PRO A 110 -7.67 7.40 -14.19
C PRO A 110 -8.64 6.62 -15.08
N PRO A 111 -8.75 7.00 -16.35
CA PRO A 111 -9.55 6.28 -17.34
C PRO A 111 -8.86 4.96 -17.70
N THR A 112 -9.12 3.90 -16.93
CA THR A 112 -8.56 2.56 -17.17
C THR A 112 -9.58 1.66 -17.85
N PRO A 113 -9.18 0.79 -18.79
CA PRO A 113 -10.07 -0.24 -19.30
C PRO A 113 -10.47 -1.22 -18.17
N PRO A 114 -11.63 -1.92 -18.32
CA PRO A 114 -12.05 -2.90 -17.35
C PRO A 114 -11.01 -4.00 -17.15
N THR A 115 -10.69 -4.30 -15.90
CA THR A 115 -9.84 -5.42 -15.49
C THR A 115 -10.53 -6.20 -14.37
N THR A 116 -10.29 -7.50 -14.30
CA THR A 116 -10.97 -8.38 -13.33
C THR A 116 -10.06 -8.83 -12.19
N VAL A 117 -8.73 -8.79 -12.40
CA VAL A 117 -7.73 -9.22 -11.43
C VAL A 117 -6.61 -8.20 -11.34
N GLY A 118 -6.01 -8.10 -10.16
CA GLY A 118 -4.82 -7.29 -9.95
C GLY A 118 -3.96 -7.82 -8.80
N PHE A 119 -2.67 -7.58 -8.88
CA PHE A 119 -1.74 -7.87 -7.79
C PHE A 119 -0.64 -6.80 -7.71
N ALA A 120 -0.08 -6.64 -6.50
CA ALA A 120 1.08 -5.79 -6.29
C ALA A 120 2.33 -6.47 -6.86
N THR A 121 3.22 -5.69 -7.46
CA THR A 121 4.47 -6.19 -8.05
C THR A 121 5.68 -5.84 -7.20
N ASP A 122 5.84 -4.57 -6.89
CA ASP A 122 7.01 -4.02 -6.21
C ASP A 122 6.64 -2.80 -5.38
N VAL A 123 7.51 -2.48 -4.43
CA VAL A 123 7.47 -1.24 -3.65
C VAL A 123 8.88 -0.66 -3.63
N GLU A 124 9.00 0.60 -4.06
CA GLU A 124 10.22 1.38 -3.94
C GLU A 124 9.96 2.50 -2.93
N ILE A 125 10.88 2.70 -1.99
CA ILE A 125 10.78 3.75 -0.99
C ILE A 125 12.09 4.54 -0.96
N GLU A 126 11.98 5.84 -1.22
CA GLU A 126 13.06 6.80 -1.04
C GLU A 126 12.84 7.50 0.30
N TYR A 127 13.84 7.40 1.18
CA TYR A 127 13.78 7.98 2.52
C TYR A 127 14.51 9.31 2.58
N PHE A 128 13.96 10.25 3.36
CA PHE A 128 14.52 11.60 3.56
C PHE A 128 14.74 11.83 5.05
N GLU A 129 13.79 12.46 5.73
CA GLU A 129 13.85 12.67 7.17
C GLU A 129 13.43 11.39 7.90
N PRO A 130 14.30 10.80 8.76
CA PRO A 130 13.93 9.61 9.51
C PRO A 130 12.75 9.87 10.46
N PRO A 131 11.73 9.00 10.47
CA PRO A 131 10.63 9.12 11.42
C PRO A 131 11.12 8.84 12.85
N VAL A 132 10.63 9.60 13.81
CA VAL A 132 10.96 9.44 15.22
C VAL A 132 9.72 9.29 16.08
N VAL A 133 9.89 8.78 17.29
CA VAL A 133 8.83 8.77 18.31
C VAL A 133 8.33 10.20 18.53
N GLY A 134 7.01 10.37 18.48
CA GLY A 134 6.33 11.65 18.56
C GLY A 134 5.95 12.25 17.20
N ASP A 135 6.48 11.74 16.09
CA ASP A 135 6.04 12.19 14.77
C ASP A 135 4.61 11.74 14.48
N ARG A 136 3.85 12.61 13.86
CA ARG A 136 2.53 12.33 13.30
C ARG A 136 2.61 12.40 11.79
N LEU A 137 2.45 11.25 11.13
CA LEU A 137 2.66 11.15 9.70
C LEU A 137 1.38 11.41 8.91
N THR A 138 1.55 12.04 7.75
CA THR A 138 0.50 12.29 6.76
C THR A 138 0.95 11.75 5.41
N VAL A 139 0.07 11.00 4.76
CA VAL A 139 0.23 10.58 3.37
C VAL A 139 -0.53 11.53 2.48
N ARG A 140 0.11 12.00 1.42
CA ARG A 140 -0.51 12.85 0.41
C ARG A 140 -0.09 12.48 -1.01
N GLY A 141 -0.91 12.89 -1.96
CA GLY A 141 -0.70 12.60 -3.37
C GLY A 141 -1.06 11.16 -3.75
N ARG A 142 -1.42 10.99 -5.02
CA ARG A 142 -1.63 9.72 -5.70
C ARG A 142 -1.32 9.90 -7.17
N LYS A 143 -0.02 10.07 -7.47
CA LYS A 143 0.45 10.36 -8.81
C LYS A 143 0.65 9.07 -9.59
N LEU A 144 0.07 8.99 -10.80
CA LEU A 144 0.36 7.91 -11.73
C LEU A 144 1.73 8.18 -12.38
N VAL A 145 2.74 7.40 -12.03
CA VAL A 145 4.12 7.57 -12.53
C VAL A 145 4.32 6.90 -13.87
N SER A 146 3.73 5.72 -14.05
CA SER A 146 3.81 4.99 -15.32
C SER A 146 2.58 4.12 -15.55
N CYS A 147 2.29 3.84 -16.83
CA CYS A 147 1.33 2.85 -17.28
C CYS A 147 1.92 2.14 -18.49
N THR A 148 2.18 0.84 -18.37
CA THR A 148 2.80 0.03 -19.42
C THR A 148 1.93 -1.17 -19.75
N PRO A 149 1.13 -1.13 -20.83
CA PRO A 149 0.37 -2.27 -21.30
C PRO A 149 1.30 -3.43 -21.66
N ARG A 150 0.98 -4.61 -21.17
CA ARG A 150 1.79 -5.80 -21.42
C ARG A 150 0.94 -7.07 -21.32
N GLU A 151 1.16 -7.97 -22.28
CA GLU A 151 0.71 -9.34 -22.18
C GLU A 151 1.71 -10.15 -21.36
N THR A 152 1.20 -10.95 -20.44
CA THR A 152 1.98 -11.85 -19.59
C THR A 152 1.39 -13.26 -19.69
N ARG A 153 2.01 -14.25 -19.10
CA ARG A 153 1.47 -15.64 -19.07
C ARG A 153 0.11 -15.76 -18.38
N VAL A 154 -0.29 -14.78 -17.56
CA VAL A 154 -1.55 -14.85 -16.79
C VAL A 154 -2.68 -14.08 -17.45
N GLY A 155 -2.40 -13.19 -18.41
CA GLY A 155 -3.40 -12.38 -19.06
C GLY A 155 -2.87 -11.12 -19.72
N ARG A 156 -3.80 -10.28 -20.21
CA ARG A 156 -3.54 -8.97 -20.84
C ARG A 156 -3.94 -7.84 -19.92
N GLY A 157 -3.03 -6.90 -19.70
CA GLY A 157 -3.27 -5.79 -18.80
C GLY A 157 -2.18 -4.73 -18.85
N ALA A 158 -2.05 -3.93 -17.78
CA ALA A 158 -0.98 -2.96 -17.67
C ALA A 158 -0.32 -3.00 -16.30
N PHE A 159 0.99 -2.81 -16.31
CA PHE A 159 1.75 -2.44 -15.13
C PHE A 159 1.58 -0.95 -14.89
N MET A 160 1.21 -0.59 -13.67
CA MET A 160 1.06 0.80 -13.23
C MET A 160 1.89 1.05 -11.99
N VAL A 161 2.56 2.20 -11.94
CA VAL A 161 3.30 2.65 -10.77
C VAL A 161 2.64 3.90 -10.23
N TRP A 162 2.36 3.89 -8.93
CA TRP A 162 1.76 4.97 -8.19
C TRP A 162 2.73 5.54 -7.19
N GLU A 163 2.81 6.86 -7.10
CA GLU A 163 3.66 7.58 -6.16
C GLU A 163 2.82 8.32 -5.15
N ARG A 164 3.24 8.25 -3.87
CA ARG A 164 2.69 9.03 -2.77
C ARG A 164 3.81 9.53 -1.88
N GLU A 165 3.60 10.67 -1.24
CA GLU A 165 4.54 11.28 -0.33
C GLU A 165 4.08 11.10 1.12
N VAL A 166 5.03 10.87 2.02
CA VAL A 166 4.84 10.86 3.47
C VAL A 166 5.56 12.05 4.06
N ILE A 167 4.84 12.85 4.84
CA ILE A 167 5.39 13.99 5.58
C ILE A 167 5.10 13.84 7.07
N ASN A 168 5.88 14.51 7.91
CA ASN A 168 5.59 14.64 9.33
C ASN A 168 4.74 15.90 9.62
N GLN A 169 4.42 16.15 10.88
CA GLN A 169 3.63 17.30 11.33
C GLN A 169 4.26 18.66 11.04
N ASP A 170 5.57 18.71 10.83
CA ASP A 170 6.34 19.93 10.51
C ASP A 170 6.41 20.16 8.99
N GLY A 171 5.80 19.27 8.20
CA GLY A 171 5.82 19.30 6.75
C GLY A 171 7.13 18.77 6.14
N ALA A 172 8.04 18.24 6.94
CA ALA A 172 9.26 17.63 6.44
C ALA A 172 8.94 16.30 5.75
N ARG A 173 9.56 16.09 4.59
CA ARG A 173 9.40 14.86 3.82
C ARG A 173 10.09 13.70 4.53
N VAL A 174 9.34 12.67 4.87
CA VAL A 174 9.82 11.43 5.49
C VAL A 174 10.15 10.40 4.43
N ALA A 175 9.23 10.19 3.48
CA ALA A 175 9.43 9.21 2.42
C ALA A 175 8.65 9.57 1.16
N LEU A 176 9.15 9.05 0.03
CA LEU A 176 8.44 8.96 -1.23
C LEU A 176 8.25 7.47 -1.55
N ILE A 177 7.01 7.04 -1.68
CA ILE A 177 6.66 5.63 -1.85
C ILE A 177 6.09 5.43 -3.24
N ARG A 178 6.70 4.52 -4.00
CA ARG A 178 6.20 4.06 -5.29
C ARG A 178 5.73 2.63 -5.17
N ASN A 179 4.46 2.39 -5.54
CA ASN A 179 3.86 1.06 -5.52
C ASN A 179 3.58 0.62 -6.95
N GLY A 180 4.16 -0.48 -7.35
CA GLY A 180 3.85 -1.16 -8.60
C GLY A 180 2.69 -2.13 -8.46
N GLY A 181 1.91 -2.26 -9.53
CA GLY A 181 0.84 -3.25 -9.62
C GLY A 181 0.58 -3.63 -11.07
N TYR A 182 0.04 -4.82 -11.26
CA TYR A 182 -0.42 -5.30 -12.55
C TYR A 182 -1.92 -5.57 -12.48
N SER A 183 -2.70 -4.86 -13.31
CA SER A 183 -4.14 -5.04 -13.44
C SER A 183 -4.44 -5.62 -14.82
N TYR A 184 -5.22 -6.70 -14.89
CA TYR A 184 -5.35 -7.47 -16.11
C TYR A 184 -6.69 -8.23 -16.23
N VAL A 185 -6.95 -8.71 -17.45
CA VAL A 185 -7.98 -9.71 -17.75
C VAL A 185 -7.26 -11.03 -17.97
N PRO A 186 -7.55 -12.08 -17.19
CA PRO A 186 -6.96 -13.40 -17.37
C PRO A 186 -7.29 -13.98 -18.74
N PHE A 187 -6.41 -14.83 -19.25
CA PHE A 187 -6.79 -15.71 -20.35
C PHE A 187 -7.83 -16.71 -19.85
N GLU A 188 -8.80 -17.04 -20.68
CA GLU A 188 -9.69 -18.16 -20.39
C GLU A 188 -8.83 -19.42 -20.21
N SER A 189 -8.90 -20.01 -19.01
CA SER A 189 -8.21 -21.27 -18.76
C SER A 189 -8.91 -22.34 -19.61
N SER A 190 -8.17 -22.99 -20.49
CA SER A 190 -8.62 -24.16 -21.24
C SER A 190 -8.81 -25.42 -20.37
N ASP A 191 -8.74 -25.27 -19.06
CA ASP A 191 -8.92 -26.34 -18.06
C ASP A 191 -10.15 -26.09 -17.18
N GLU A 192 -11.32 -26.41 -17.72
CA GLU A 192 -12.42 -26.97 -16.94
C GLU A 192 -12.05 -28.40 -16.55
N ALA A 193 -11.09 -28.57 -15.68
CA ALA A 193 -10.83 -29.82 -14.99
C ALA A 193 -10.64 -29.52 -13.51
N SER A 194 -11.69 -28.97 -12.84
CA SER A 194 -11.77 -29.00 -11.39
C SER A 194 -12.06 -30.44 -10.95
N SER A 195 -11.03 -31.26 -10.87
CA SER A 195 -11.10 -32.43 -9.99
C SER A 195 -11.27 -31.95 -8.55
N PRO A 196 -12.30 -32.39 -7.84
CA PRO A 196 -12.44 -32.03 -6.42
C PRO A 196 -11.21 -32.51 -5.67
N ARG A 197 -10.60 -31.60 -4.91
CA ARG A 197 -9.46 -31.90 -4.03
C ARG A 197 -9.85 -33.06 -3.11
N PRO A 198 -9.10 -34.17 -3.06
CA PRO A 198 -9.42 -35.28 -2.18
C PRO A 198 -9.49 -34.80 -0.72
N PRO A 199 -10.37 -35.36 0.10
CA PRO A 199 -10.50 -34.97 1.50
C PRO A 199 -9.17 -35.22 2.23
N ARG A 200 -8.77 -34.23 3.04
CA ARG A 200 -7.57 -34.29 3.87
C ARG A 200 -7.70 -35.47 4.84
N PRO A 201 -6.71 -36.37 4.95
CA PRO A 201 -6.76 -37.44 5.94
C PRO A 201 -6.85 -36.85 7.37
N PRO A 202 -7.53 -37.52 8.32
CA PRO A 202 -7.60 -37.08 9.69
C PRO A 202 -6.19 -37.03 10.29
N ALA A 203 -5.94 -35.99 11.09
CA ALA A 203 -4.70 -35.84 11.85
C ALA A 203 -4.55 -36.99 12.86
N PRO A 204 -3.33 -37.47 13.16
CA PRO A 204 -3.08 -38.52 14.13
C PRO A 204 -3.37 -38.06 15.56
#